data_411f66a8a3ee26e7fff6bb15eb1f8515
#
_entry.id   411f66a8a3ee26e7fff6bb15eb1f8515
#
_cell.length_a   1.000
_cell.length_b   1.000
_cell.length_c   1.000
_cell.angle_alpha   90.00
_cell.angle_beta   90.00
_cell.angle_gamma   90.00
#
_symmetry.space_group_name_H-M   'P 1'
#
loop_
_entity.id
_entity.type
_entity.pdbx_description
1 polymer ?
#
loop_
_entity_poly.entity_id
_entity_poly.type
_entity_poly.pdbx_seq_one_letter_code
_entity_poly.pdbx_strand_id
1 'polypeptide(L)'
;LKIPFIGINHLEGHALSPKLHTKLEYPYLLLLISGGHSQYLSVNGLGNYKRLGTTIDDALGEAYDKTAKILGIEFPGGPKLEEFVKRGDPNKFKLPKPILDKGGCNLSFAGLKTAILRTSKEIKNEQEKFDLAASFQKTIEEILHVKTEKAFKEFKKINTINKYNFVVAGGVAANSGIRNKLTKVSDENNFKPIFPDLRLCGDNA
;
A
#
# COMPACT_ATOMS: atom_id res chain seq x y z
N LEU A 1 32.05 0.83 -20.09
CA LEU A 1 31.19 1.61 -20.98
C LEU A 1 31.47 3.11 -20.80
N LYS A 2 31.80 3.81 -21.91
CA LYS A 2 31.98 5.29 -21.88
C LYS A 2 30.66 6.00 -22.18
N ILE A 3 29.61 5.64 -21.41
CA ILE A 3 28.26 6.22 -21.52
C ILE A 3 28.03 7.09 -20.30
N PRO A 4 27.51 8.31 -20.43
CA PRO A 4 27.14 9.13 -19.30
C PRO A 4 26.13 8.41 -18.41
N PHE A 5 26.35 8.40 -17.10
CA PHE A 5 25.47 7.79 -16.12
C PHE A 5 24.86 8.86 -15.20
N ILE A 6 23.54 8.85 -15.08
CA ILE A 6 22.80 9.74 -14.17
C ILE A 6 22.10 8.85 -13.13
N GLY A 7 22.55 8.95 -11.88
CA GLY A 7 21.89 8.27 -10.76
C GLY A 7 20.62 8.99 -10.35
N ILE A 8 19.48 8.29 -10.36
CA ILE A 8 18.21 8.80 -9.84
C ILE A 8 17.79 7.99 -8.62
N ASN A 9 17.12 8.67 -7.68
CA ASN A 9 16.55 7.98 -6.52
C ASN A 9 15.29 7.22 -6.96
N HIS A 10 15.30 5.90 -6.81
CA HIS A 10 14.19 5.03 -7.19
C HIS A 10 12.85 5.42 -6.54
N LEU A 11 12.86 5.74 -5.24
CA LEU A 11 11.65 6.16 -4.51
C LEU A 11 11.12 7.51 -5.00
N GLU A 12 12.00 8.41 -5.40
CA GLU A 12 11.63 9.68 -6.02
C GLU A 12 10.99 9.45 -7.40
N GLY A 13 11.49 8.48 -8.17
CA GLY A 13 10.86 8.05 -9.41
C GLY A 13 9.40 7.65 -9.21
N HIS A 14 9.12 6.80 -8.21
CA HIS A 14 7.75 6.46 -7.85
C HIS A 14 6.93 7.66 -7.38
N ALA A 15 7.51 8.53 -6.56
CA ALA A 15 6.81 9.71 -6.03
C ALA A 15 6.39 10.68 -7.13
N LEU A 16 7.21 10.82 -8.18
CA LEU A 16 6.99 11.76 -9.27
C LEU A 16 6.27 11.15 -10.48
N SER A 17 6.17 9.83 -10.59
CA SER A 17 5.54 9.14 -11.72
C SER A 17 4.14 9.66 -12.08
N PRO A 18 3.24 10.05 -11.14
CA PRO A 18 1.94 10.61 -11.49
C PRO A 18 2.01 11.94 -12.23
N LYS A 19 3.11 12.72 -12.06
CA LYS A 19 3.30 14.00 -12.77
C LYS A 19 3.50 13.83 -14.28
N LEU A 20 3.82 12.63 -14.75
CA LEU A 20 3.93 12.34 -16.18
C LEU A 20 2.59 12.41 -16.92
N HIS A 21 1.47 12.19 -16.21
CA HIS A 21 0.14 12.11 -16.81
C HIS A 21 -0.88 13.02 -16.16
N THR A 22 -0.52 13.68 -15.06
CA THR A 22 -1.45 14.51 -14.28
C THR A 22 -0.77 15.80 -13.88
N LYS A 23 -1.46 16.92 -14.06
CA LYS A 23 -1.02 18.21 -13.49
C LYS A 23 -1.15 18.11 -11.97
N LEU A 24 -0.06 17.75 -11.30
CA LEU A 24 0.04 17.57 -9.85
C LEU A 24 0.94 18.67 -9.28
N GLU A 25 0.36 19.51 -8.42
CA GLU A 25 1.05 20.60 -7.75
C GLU A 25 1.49 20.18 -6.34
N TYR A 26 2.56 20.81 -5.85
CA TYR A 26 3.03 20.64 -4.48
C TYR A 26 2.28 21.58 -3.52
N PRO A 27 2.16 21.23 -2.23
CA PRO A 27 2.46 19.92 -1.65
C PRO A 27 1.36 18.90 -1.92
N TYR A 28 1.70 17.61 -1.87
CA TYR A 28 0.74 16.50 -1.88
C TYR A 28 1.16 15.40 -0.90
N LEU A 29 0.20 14.64 -0.41
CA LEU A 29 0.44 13.45 0.39
C LEU A 29 0.73 12.27 -0.53
N LEU A 30 1.77 11.50 -0.24
CA LEU A 30 2.12 10.27 -0.94
C LEU A 30 2.03 9.07 0.03
N LEU A 31 1.36 8.02 -0.40
CA LEU A 31 1.52 6.66 0.11
C LEU A 31 2.33 5.86 -0.90
N LEU A 32 3.56 5.54 -0.57
CA LEU A 32 4.41 4.67 -1.35
C LEU A 32 4.32 3.26 -0.81
N ILE A 33 3.83 2.30 -1.63
CA ILE A 33 3.65 0.89 -1.29
C ILE A 33 4.22 -0.01 -2.38
N SER A 34 5.38 -0.60 -2.09
CA SER A 34 6.10 -1.48 -3.02
C SER A 34 6.55 -2.77 -2.33
N GLY A 35 7.32 -3.60 -3.01
CA GLY A 35 7.94 -4.80 -2.44
C GLY A 35 8.82 -4.52 -1.24
N GLY A 36 9.59 -3.42 -1.26
CA GLY A 36 10.55 -3.07 -0.22
C GLY A 36 10.17 -1.87 0.66
N HIS A 37 9.13 -1.10 0.29
CA HIS A 37 8.79 0.14 0.98
C HIS A 37 7.29 0.29 1.24
N SER A 38 6.95 0.80 2.43
CA SER A 38 5.59 1.21 2.78
C SER A 38 5.66 2.43 3.67
N GLN A 39 5.36 3.62 3.13
CA GLN A 39 5.53 4.87 3.86
C GLN A 39 4.59 5.99 3.40
N TYR A 40 4.22 6.85 4.34
CA TYR A 40 3.52 8.10 4.10
C TYR A 40 4.51 9.26 4.07
N LEU A 41 4.48 10.06 3.01
CA LEU A 41 5.34 11.23 2.82
C LEU A 41 4.50 12.47 2.50
N SER A 42 4.84 13.61 3.09
CA SER A 42 4.47 14.91 2.54
C SER A 42 5.52 15.30 1.51
N VAL A 43 5.10 15.44 0.27
CA VAL A 43 5.96 15.85 -0.86
C VAL A 43 5.76 17.33 -1.05
N ASN A 44 6.73 18.15 -0.63
CA ASN A 44 6.63 19.60 -0.62
C ASN A 44 7.32 20.26 -1.82
N GLY A 45 8.10 19.47 -2.56
CA GLY A 45 8.87 19.92 -3.73
C GLY A 45 9.81 18.81 -4.18
N LEU A 46 10.50 19.04 -5.29
CA LEU A 46 11.56 18.16 -5.76
C LEU A 46 12.67 18.10 -4.70
N GLY A 47 13.06 16.89 -4.30
CA GLY A 47 14.04 16.68 -3.22
C GLY A 47 13.57 17.09 -1.81
N ASN A 48 12.33 17.58 -1.65
CA ASN A 48 11.81 18.04 -0.35
C ASN A 48 10.66 17.15 0.13
N TYR A 49 11.02 16.15 0.93
CA TYR A 49 10.12 15.13 1.44
C TYR A 49 10.12 15.12 2.98
N LYS A 50 8.92 15.10 3.58
CA LYS A 50 8.77 14.90 5.02
C LYS A 50 8.06 13.58 5.27
N ARG A 51 8.74 12.62 5.92
CA ARG A 51 8.14 11.34 6.30
C ARG A 51 7.20 11.52 7.47
N LEU A 52 5.93 11.09 7.29
CA LEU A 52 4.89 11.09 8.31
C LEU A 52 4.79 9.75 9.02
N GLY A 53 5.08 8.66 8.32
CA GLY A 53 5.10 7.30 8.85
C GLY A 53 5.73 6.32 7.88
N THR A 54 6.15 5.18 8.39
CA THR A 54 6.78 4.11 7.62
C THR A 54 6.41 2.76 8.22
N THR A 55 6.58 1.67 7.46
CA THR A 55 6.56 0.35 8.08
C THR A 55 7.71 0.21 9.07
N ILE A 56 7.43 -0.43 10.20
CA ILE A 56 8.44 -0.71 11.25
C ILE A 56 9.00 -2.14 11.14
N ASP A 57 8.47 -2.92 10.21
CA ASP A 57 8.87 -4.29 9.95
C ASP A 57 8.77 -4.62 8.44
N ASP A 58 8.01 -5.64 8.03
CA ASP A 58 7.84 -6.02 6.62
C ASP A 58 7.18 -4.89 5.79
N ALA A 59 7.57 -4.74 4.53
CA ALA A 59 6.85 -3.91 3.58
C ALA A 59 5.54 -4.60 3.13
N LEU A 60 4.58 -3.80 2.63
CA LEU A 60 3.27 -4.33 2.24
C LEU A 60 3.36 -5.33 1.09
N GLY A 61 4.15 -5.04 0.04
CA GLY A 61 4.34 -5.97 -1.06
C GLY A 61 5.01 -7.27 -0.61
N GLU A 62 5.99 -7.18 0.28
CA GLU A 62 6.60 -8.35 0.92
C GLU A 62 5.58 -9.18 1.71
N ALA A 63 4.62 -8.53 2.40
CA ALA A 63 3.54 -9.23 3.11
C ALA A 63 2.62 -9.98 2.13
N TYR A 64 2.31 -9.39 0.96
CA TYR A 64 1.57 -10.05 -0.11
C TYR A 64 2.31 -11.28 -0.65
N ASP A 65 3.59 -11.15 -1.01
CA ASP A 65 4.39 -12.24 -1.56
C ASP A 65 4.58 -13.38 -0.56
N LYS A 66 4.83 -13.04 0.70
CA LYS A 66 4.93 -14.05 1.79
C LYS A 66 3.60 -14.78 2.01
N THR A 67 2.48 -14.06 1.98
CA THR A 67 1.14 -14.66 2.10
C THR A 67 0.84 -15.55 0.92
N ALA A 68 1.12 -15.12 -0.31
CA ALA A 68 0.97 -15.92 -1.52
C ALA A 68 1.78 -17.22 -1.43
N LYS A 69 3.05 -17.13 -1.03
CA LYS A 69 3.92 -18.31 -0.83
C LYS A 69 3.37 -19.29 0.22
N ILE A 70 2.84 -18.78 1.34
CA ILE A 70 2.22 -19.63 2.39
C ILE A 70 1.00 -20.37 1.84
N LEU A 71 0.22 -19.76 0.95
CA LEU A 71 -0.96 -20.35 0.32
C LEU A 71 -0.62 -21.25 -0.89
N GLY A 72 0.66 -21.42 -1.22
CA GLY A 72 1.11 -22.23 -2.35
C GLY A 72 0.96 -21.54 -3.70
N ILE A 73 0.88 -20.22 -3.72
CA ILE A 73 0.77 -19.38 -4.92
C ILE A 73 2.18 -19.03 -5.41
N GLU A 74 2.45 -19.28 -6.70
CA GLU A 74 3.74 -18.96 -7.32
C GLU A 74 3.94 -17.44 -7.51
N PHE A 75 5.20 -17.04 -7.54
CA PHE A 75 5.61 -15.67 -7.87
C PHE A 75 5.22 -15.28 -9.32
N PRO A 76 4.81 -14.01 -9.58
CA PRO A 76 4.56 -12.94 -8.62
C PRO A 76 3.27 -13.15 -7.81
N GLY A 77 3.37 -13.03 -6.48
CA GLY A 77 2.30 -13.39 -5.56
C GLY A 77 1.10 -12.44 -5.59
N GLY A 78 1.33 -11.13 -5.70
CA GLY A 78 0.28 -10.11 -5.57
C GLY A 78 -0.89 -10.28 -6.55
N PRO A 79 -0.67 -10.30 -7.87
CA PRO A 79 -1.77 -10.45 -8.85
C PRO A 79 -2.53 -11.78 -8.70
N LYS A 80 -1.80 -12.88 -8.48
CA LYS A 80 -2.44 -14.21 -8.32
C LYS A 80 -3.22 -14.30 -7.00
N LEU A 81 -2.74 -13.67 -5.94
CA LEU A 81 -3.48 -13.59 -4.68
C LEU A 81 -4.79 -12.83 -4.85
N GLU A 82 -4.81 -11.77 -5.67
CA GLU A 82 -6.04 -11.02 -5.97
C GLU A 82 -7.11 -11.88 -6.66
N GLU A 83 -6.72 -12.87 -7.45
CA GLU A 83 -7.63 -13.86 -8.02
C GLU A 83 -8.27 -14.75 -6.92
N PHE A 84 -7.47 -15.15 -5.92
CA PHE A 84 -7.96 -15.94 -4.78
C PHE A 84 -8.97 -15.13 -3.95
N VAL A 85 -8.66 -13.84 -3.73
CA VAL A 85 -9.53 -12.90 -2.98
C VAL A 85 -10.94 -12.84 -3.57
N LYS A 86 -11.07 -12.84 -4.90
CA LYS A 86 -12.38 -12.78 -5.59
C LYS A 86 -13.28 -13.98 -5.30
N ARG A 87 -12.69 -15.11 -4.86
CA ARG A 87 -13.39 -16.38 -4.63
C ARG A 87 -13.65 -16.69 -3.17
N GLY A 88 -13.12 -15.89 -2.24
CA GLY A 88 -13.15 -16.14 -0.80
C GLY A 88 -14.11 -15.26 -0.01
N ASP A 89 -14.49 -15.73 1.18
CA ASP A 89 -15.22 -14.94 2.17
C ASP A 89 -14.24 -14.09 3.01
N PRO A 90 -14.29 -12.75 2.90
CA PRO A 90 -13.40 -11.87 3.66
C PRO A 90 -13.67 -11.83 5.17
N ASN A 91 -14.74 -12.46 5.63
CA ASN A 91 -15.13 -12.47 7.06
C ASN A 91 -14.83 -13.79 7.76
N LYS A 92 -14.37 -14.81 7.02
CA LYS A 92 -14.15 -16.17 7.55
C LYS A 92 -13.10 -16.20 8.66
N PHE A 93 -11.97 -15.51 8.48
CA PHE A 93 -10.87 -15.50 9.43
C PHE A 93 -10.65 -14.13 10.05
N LYS A 94 -10.55 -14.06 11.37
CA LYS A 94 -10.18 -12.84 12.10
C LYS A 94 -8.67 -12.75 12.22
N LEU A 95 -8.07 -11.84 11.46
CA LEU A 95 -6.63 -11.61 11.47
C LEU A 95 -6.26 -10.38 12.31
N PRO A 96 -5.08 -10.36 12.93
CA PRO A 96 -4.63 -9.22 13.73
C PRO A 96 -4.39 -7.99 12.84
N LYS A 97 -4.57 -6.81 13.43
CA LYS A 97 -4.25 -5.52 12.82
C LYS A 97 -3.15 -4.84 13.63
N PRO A 98 -1.87 -5.17 13.37
CA PRO A 98 -0.77 -4.69 14.20
C PRO A 98 -0.74 -3.16 14.26
N ILE A 99 -0.47 -2.61 15.44
CA ILE A 99 -0.35 -1.18 15.73
C ILE A 99 -1.49 -0.28 15.21
N LEU A 100 -2.67 -0.84 14.92
CA LEU A 100 -3.79 -0.06 14.39
C LEU A 100 -4.28 1.01 15.38
N ASP A 101 -4.35 0.64 16.65
CA ASP A 101 -4.75 1.45 17.80
C ASP A 101 -3.68 2.46 18.24
N LYS A 102 -2.41 2.20 17.92
CA LYS A 102 -1.31 3.13 18.23
C LYS A 102 -1.41 4.41 17.39
N GLY A 103 -1.06 5.52 18.01
CA GLY A 103 -0.97 6.82 17.34
C GLY A 103 0.00 6.84 16.16
N GLY A 104 -0.07 7.92 15.35
CA GLY A 104 0.81 8.12 14.19
C GLY A 104 0.48 7.28 12.97
N CYS A 105 1.28 7.45 11.92
CA CYS A 105 1.05 6.88 10.60
C CYS A 105 1.93 5.65 10.29
N ASN A 106 2.64 5.11 11.29
CA ASN A 106 3.46 3.92 11.09
C ASN A 106 2.61 2.69 10.79
N LEU A 107 3.15 1.81 9.96
CA LEU A 107 2.57 0.56 9.51
C LEU A 107 3.33 -0.63 10.11
N SER A 108 2.68 -1.79 10.19
CA SER A 108 3.32 -3.06 10.59
C SER A 108 2.54 -4.23 9.97
N PHE A 109 3.25 -5.20 9.41
CA PHE A 109 2.68 -6.34 8.71
C PHE A 109 3.27 -7.70 9.14
N ALA A 110 4.39 -7.74 9.86
CA ALA A 110 5.04 -9.00 10.25
C ALA A 110 4.15 -9.88 11.15
N GLY A 111 3.39 -9.27 12.07
CA GLY A 111 2.44 -9.99 12.91
C GLY A 111 1.30 -10.64 12.11
N LEU A 112 0.89 -10.01 11.01
CA LEU A 112 -0.12 -10.54 10.10
C LEU A 112 0.40 -11.79 9.37
N LYS A 113 1.65 -11.76 8.86
CA LYS A 113 2.30 -12.93 8.26
C LYS A 113 2.31 -14.13 9.21
N THR A 114 2.66 -13.93 10.47
CA THR A 114 2.68 -14.99 11.47
C THR A 114 1.30 -15.58 11.71
N ALA A 115 0.25 -14.74 11.73
CA ALA A 115 -1.12 -15.18 11.85
C ALA A 115 -1.55 -16.01 10.62
N ILE A 116 -1.25 -15.56 9.41
CA ILE A 116 -1.51 -16.30 8.16
C ILE A 116 -0.84 -17.67 8.19
N LEU A 117 0.44 -17.76 8.59
CA LEU A 117 1.15 -19.01 8.68
C LEU A 117 0.54 -20.00 9.71
N ARG A 118 0.00 -19.49 10.82
CA ARG A 118 -0.70 -20.34 11.79
C ARG A 118 -2.02 -20.85 11.24
N THR A 119 -2.85 -19.94 10.73
CA THR A 119 -4.17 -20.26 10.18
C THR A 119 -4.05 -21.20 8.97
N SER A 120 -3.02 -21.05 8.13
CA SER A 120 -2.82 -21.91 6.95
C SER A 120 -2.60 -23.39 7.30
N LYS A 121 -2.08 -23.71 8.50
CA LYS A 121 -1.91 -25.08 8.99
C LYS A 121 -3.23 -25.76 9.39
N GLU A 122 -4.27 -24.96 9.62
CA GLU A 122 -5.60 -25.42 10.04
C GLU A 122 -6.59 -25.52 8.87
N ILE A 123 -6.18 -25.09 7.67
CA ILE A 123 -6.98 -25.14 6.44
C ILE A 123 -7.25 -26.59 6.04
N LYS A 124 -8.52 -26.89 5.76
CA LYS A 124 -9.01 -28.23 5.46
C LYS A 124 -9.30 -28.47 3.97
N ASN A 125 -9.53 -27.42 3.21
CA ASN A 125 -9.94 -27.49 1.81
C ASN A 125 -9.48 -26.25 1.02
N GLU A 126 -9.64 -26.30 -0.29
CA GLU A 126 -9.22 -25.22 -1.18
C GLU A 126 -10.04 -23.92 -0.97
N GLN A 127 -11.34 -24.03 -0.65
CA GLN A 127 -12.17 -22.87 -0.38
C GLN A 127 -11.62 -22.05 0.79
N GLU A 128 -11.18 -22.69 1.85
CA GLU A 128 -10.59 -21.98 2.99
C GLU A 128 -9.27 -21.26 2.65
N LYS A 129 -8.54 -21.67 1.59
CA LYS A 129 -7.39 -20.89 1.08
C LYS A 129 -7.87 -19.58 0.47
N PHE A 130 -8.95 -19.60 -0.32
CA PHE A 130 -9.55 -18.40 -0.87
C PHE A 130 -10.08 -17.48 0.24
N ASP A 131 -10.74 -18.06 1.23
CA ASP A 131 -11.27 -17.32 2.39
C ASP A 131 -10.15 -16.66 3.20
N LEU A 132 -9.01 -17.34 3.38
CA LEU A 132 -7.85 -16.77 4.08
C LEU A 132 -7.21 -15.64 3.27
N ALA A 133 -7.12 -15.78 1.94
CA ALA A 133 -6.65 -14.71 1.06
C ALA A 133 -7.58 -13.48 1.12
N ALA A 134 -8.89 -13.70 1.08
CA ALA A 134 -9.89 -12.63 1.18
C ALA A 134 -9.86 -11.94 2.55
N SER A 135 -9.72 -12.69 3.64
CA SER A 135 -9.59 -12.17 5.00
C SER A 135 -8.29 -11.35 5.17
N PHE A 136 -7.19 -11.79 4.55
CA PHE A 136 -5.93 -11.04 4.51
C PHE A 136 -6.11 -9.70 3.79
N GLN A 137 -6.66 -9.71 2.56
CA GLN A 137 -6.92 -8.50 1.77
C GLN A 137 -7.76 -7.50 2.56
N LYS A 138 -8.89 -7.95 3.13
CA LYS A 138 -9.75 -7.11 3.96
C LYS A 138 -9.00 -6.49 5.14
N THR A 139 -8.17 -7.27 5.82
CA THR A 139 -7.38 -6.79 6.96
C THR A 139 -6.40 -5.69 6.53
N ILE A 140 -5.71 -5.86 5.39
CA ILE A 140 -4.84 -4.83 4.80
C ILE A 140 -5.63 -3.56 4.48
N GLU A 141 -6.79 -3.69 3.83
CA GLU A 141 -7.65 -2.56 3.49
C GLU A 141 -8.10 -1.77 4.73
N GLU A 142 -8.42 -2.47 5.83
CA GLU A 142 -8.79 -1.83 7.11
C GLU A 142 -7.60 -1.13 7.77
N ILE A 143 -6.40 -1.73 7.73
CA ILE A 143 -5.17 -1.09 8.24
C ILE A 143 -4.87 0.19 7.44
N LEU A 144 -4.89 0.09 6.10
CA LEU A 144 -4.62 1.24 5.24
C LEU A 144 -5.68 2.34 5.41
N HIS A 145 -6.96 1.99 5.55
CA HIS A 145 -8.03 2.96 5.80
C HIS A 145 -7.71 3.81 7.03
N VAL A 146 -7.53 3.18 8.19
CA VAL A 146 -7.31 3.90 9.47
C VAL A 146 -5.99 4.69 9.46
N LYS A 147 -4.92 4.12 8.90
CA LYS A 147 -3.62 4.80 8.85
C LYS A 147 -3.60 5.94 7.84
N THR A 148 -4.34 5.83 6.74
CA THR A 148 -4.49 6.91 5.76
C THR A 148 -5.28 8.09 6.35
N GLU A 149 -6.36 7.84 7.12
CA GLU A 149 -7.06 8.91 7.83
C GLU A 149 -6.15 9.67 8.81
N LYS A 150 -5.29 8.94 9.54
CA LYS A 150 -4.29 9.55 10.40
C LYS A 150 -3.29 10.39 9.60
N ALA A 151 -2.83 9.87 8.44
CA ALA A 151 -1.92 10.60 7.56
C ALA A 151 -2.56 11.86 6.96
N PHE A 152 -3.84 11.83 6.61
CA PHE A 152 -4.59 13.01 6.18
C PHE A 152 -4.62 14.09 7.26
N LYS A 153 -4.89 13.71 8.52
CA LYS A 153 -4.89 14.64 9.65
C LYS A 153 -3.51 15.26 9.86
N GLU A 154 -2.45 14.45 9.86
CA GLU A 154 -1.08 14.96 10.02
C GLU A 154 -0.64 15.84 8.84
N PHE A 155 -1.01 15.49 7.61
CA PHE A 155 -0.72 16.30 6.43
C PHE A 155 -1.42 17.67 6.49
N LYS A 156 -2.70 17.72 6.89
CA LYS A 156 -3.45 18.98 7.05
C LYS A 156 -2.88 19.89 8.13
N LYS A 157 -2.28 19.33 9.19
CA LYS A 157 -1.63 20.15 10.23
C LYS A 157 -0.39 20.92 9.73
N ILE A 158 0.32 20.36 8.76
CA ILE A 158 1.57 20.92 8.26
C ILE A 158 1.42 21.65 6.93
N ASN A 159 0.29 21.51 6.25
CA ASN A 159 0.02 22.11 4.95
C ASN A 159 -1.38 22.74 4.93
N THR A 160 -1.45 24.07 4.84
CA THR A 160 -2.71 24.79 4.67
C THR A 160 -2.87 25.15 3.21
N ILE A 161 -3.67 24.37 2.46
CA ILE A 161 -3.88 24.50 1.02
C ILE A 161 -5.36 24.31 0.67
N ASN A 162 -5.80 24.82 -0.48
CA ASN A 162 -7.20 24.77 -0.89
C ASN A 162 -7.61 23.39 -1.47
N LYS A 163 -6.67 22.64 -2.00
CA LYS A 163 -6.93 21.33 -2.63
C LYS A 163 -5.91 20.33 -2.15
N TYR A 164 -6.38 19.26 -1.54
CA TYR A 164 -5.55 18.18 -1.05
C TYR A 164 -5.48 17.04 -2.08
N ASN A 165 -4.28 16.73 -2.57
CA ASN A 165 -4.03 15.58 -3.44
C ASN A 165 -3.41 14.45 -2.61
N PHE A 166 -3.87 13.22 -2.86
CA PHE A 166 -3.34 12.02 -2.27
C PHE A 166 -2.88 11.06 -3.36
N VAL A 167 -1.57 10.89 -3.46
CA VAL A 167 -0.93 9.99 -4.44
C VAL A 167 -0.69 8.63 -3.79
N VAL A 168 -1.00 7.55 -4.51
CA VAL A 168 -0.66 6.18 -4.10
C VAL A 168 0.20 5.57 -5.20
N ALA A 169 1.46 5.26 -4.91
CA ALA A 169 2.42 4.79 -5.90
C ALA A 169 3.16 3.52 -5.43
N GLY A 170 3.86 2.86 -6.36
CA GLY A 170 4.55 1.58 -6.17
C GLY A 170 3.71 0.37 -6.60
N GLY A 171 4.33 -0.81 -6.68
CA GLY A 171 3.72 -2.01 -7.26
C GLY A 171 2.40 -2.44 -6.62
N VAL A 172 2.26 -2.28 -5.31
CA VAL A 172 1.02 -2.64 -4.58
C VAL A 172 -0.13 -1.66 -4.89
N ALA A 173 0.17 -0.45 -5.38
CA ALA A 173 -0.84 0.50 -5.84
C ALA A 173 -1.63 0.00 -7.08
N ALA A 174 -1.22 -1.08 -7.71
CA ALA A 174 -1.98 -1.75 -8.78
C ALA A 174 -3.17 -2.57 -8.25
N ASN A 175 -3.16 -2.99 -6.97
CA ASN A 175 -4.22 -3.82 -6.38
C ASN A 175 -5.57 -3.08 -6.38
N SER A 176 -6.58 -3.70 -6.99
CA SER A 176 -7.90 -3.07 -7.19
C SER A 176 -8.65 -2.84 -5.87
N GLY A 177 -8.58 -3.76 -4.92
CA GLY A 177 -9.21 -3.63 -3.60
C GLY A 177 -8.63 -2.45 -2.82
N ILE A 178 -7.30 -2.32 -2.80
CA ILE A 178 -6.61 -1.20 -2.17
C ILE A 178 -6.99 0.12 -2.84
N ARG A 179 -7.02 0.20 -4.18
CA ARG A 179 -7.44 1.40 -4.91
C ARG A 179 -8.84 1.83 -4.51
N ASN A 180 -9.79 0.91 -4.54
CA ASN A 180 -11.18 1.18 -4.16
C ASN A 180 -11.30 1.67 -2.72
N LYS A 181 -10.61 1.01 -1.80
CA LYS A 181 -10.61 1.39 -0.38
C LYS A 181 -10.01 2.78 -0.15
N LEU A 182 -8.87 3.07 -0.78
CA LEU A 182 -8.20 4.35 -0.65
C LEU A 182 -8.93 5.48 -1.37
N THR A 183 -9.61 5.22 -2.46
CA THR A 183 -10.51 6.18 -3.10
C THR A 183 -11.62 6.58 -2.14
N LYS A 184 -12.32 5.60 -1.57
CA LYS A 184 -13.41 5.87 -0.61
C LYS A 184 -12.96 6.72 0.57
N VAL A 185 -11.86 6.34 1.24
CA VAL A 185 -11.35 7.11 2.40
C VAL A 185 -10.88 8.52 2.00
N SER A 186 -10.40 8.69 0.76
CA SER A 186 -10.01 10.00 0.24
C SER A 186 -11.21 10.92 0.07
N ASP A 187 -12.28 10.42 -0.54
CA ASP A 187 -13.53 11.17 -0.77
C ASP A 187 -14.16 11.58 0.56
N GLU A 188 -14.21 10.67 1.55
CA GLU A 188 -14.71 10.93 2.90
C GLU A 188 -13.92 12.04 3.64
N ASN A 189 -12.66 12.27 3.26
CA ASN A 189 -11.76 13.23 3.90
C ASN A 189 -11.42 14.48 3.06
N ASN A 190 -12.08 14.66 1.92
CA ASN A 190 -11.85 15.76 0.97
C ASN A 190 -10.41 15.78 0.40
N PHE A 191 -9.87 14.59 0.09
CA PHE A 191 -8.66 14.41 -0.68
C PHE A 191 -9.00 13.92 -2.09
N LYS A 192 -8.29 14.40 -3.10
CA LYS A 192 -8.36 13.86 -4.47
C LYS A 192 -7.37 12.69 -4.59
N PRO A 193 -7.82 11.44 -4.73
CA PRO A 193 -6.92 10.31 -4.93
C PRO A 193 -6.34 10.34 -6.34
N ILE A 194 -5.05 10.03 -6.46
CA ILE A 194 -4.31 9.98 -7.72
C ILE A 194 -3.49 8.71 -7.72
N PHE A 195 -3.77 7.85 -8.69
CA PHE A 195 -3.02 6.61 -8.92
C PHE A 195 -2.27 6.74 -10.25
N PRO A 196 -1.00 6.35 -10.34
CA PRO A 196 -0.31 6.30 -11.62
C PRO A 196 -0.96 5.28 -12.56
N ASP A 197 -0.67 5.41 -13.85
CA ASP A 197 -0.98 4.36 -14.83
C ASP A 197 -0.40 3.03 -14.33
N LEU A 198 -1.13 1.93 -14.53
CA LEU A 198 -0.72 0.59 -14.08
C LEU A 198 0.68 0.21 -14.58
N ARG A 199 1.05 0.69 -15.78
CA ARG A 199 2.39 0.48 -16.36
C ARG A 199 3.51 1.13 -15.56
N LEU A 200 3.19 2.16 -14.75
CA LEU A 200 4.13 2.91 -13.92
C LEU A 200 4.11 2.45 -12.45
N CYS A 201 3.30 1.46 -12.11
CA CYS A 201 3.26 0.92 -10.76
C CYS A 201 4.40 -0.07 -10.47
N GLY A 202 4.93 -0.77 -11.50
CA GLY A 202 6.04 -1.71 -11.35
C GLY A 202 7.39 -1.01 -11.17
N ASP A 203 8.44 -1.83 -11.01
CA ASP A 203 9.82 -1.34 -11.04
C ASP A 203 10.18 -0.96 -12.48
N ASN A 204 10.31 0.34 -12.69
CA ASN A 204 10.66 0.93 -13.99
C ASN A 204 12.15 1.33 -13.98
N ALA A 205 13.01 0.36 -13.69
CA ALA A 205 14.46 0.56 -13.77
C ALA A 205 14.97 0.45 -15.20
#